data_8482b6ec39d83f2cda659ca5364376ac
#
_entry.id   8482b6ec39d83f2cda659ca5364376ac
#
_cell.length_a   1.000
_cell.length_b   1.000
_cell.length_c   1.000
_cell.angle_alpha   90.00
_cell.angle_beta   90.00
_cell.angle_gamma   90.00
#
_symmetry.space_group_name_H-M   'P 1'
#
loop_
_entity.id
_entity.type
_entity.pdbx_description
1 polymer ?
#
loop_
_entity_poly.entity_id
_entity_poly.type
_entity_poly.pdbx_seq_one_letter_code
_entity_poly.pdbx_strand_id
1 'polypeptide(L)'
;MHISLAMEFPNLVDEKEQLVDALVRSTGLPTEAVRTIALPYRIAPLGAHIDHQGGPVLGMTINAYTLMAYVPTDDGTIQLRTQNYPGEVAWQLPQISPVTKGFWGDYTRAAVLALTEKFSLTRGIKGILKGMLPGGGLSSSASVILCYLSALAEVNELKLTSWDYVQLTQRAENQYIGLSNGILDQTSIVFGRQHHLLYIDTKKPSVCAVPTSLKENDYRLLIAYSGYARQLTATGFNQRVQECQEAARELSRWEGKIPTQKLADISEEAFYRHKQKLSPQLYRRASHFFTEVRRVNQGIEAWSNGQLAEFGQLMQESCRSSIEQYECGTPVIQDLQRIVSSVQGVIGSRFSGGGFGGCVVGLVEPSYAESAVAQIKDTYLSRHPEVAEQALVYLADSVEGMGELRIKN
;
A
#
# COMPACT_ATOMS: atom_id res chain seq x y z
N MET A 1 -36.66 -8.86 -5.26
CA MET A 1 -35.55 -8.15 -5.89
C MET A 1 -34.36 -8.28 -4.97
N HIS A 2 -33.54 -9.33 -5.17
CA HIS A 2 -32.33 -9.52 -4.37
C HIS A 2 -31.30 -8.49 -4.85
N ILE A 3 -31.13 -7.42 -4.09
CA ILE A 3 -29.99 -6.52 -4.27
C ILE A 3 -28.79 -7.32 -3.75
N SER A 4 -27.88 -7.71 -4.64
CA SER A 4 -26.59 -8.27 -4.25
C SER A 4 -25.90 -7.25 -3.33
N LEU A 5 -25.77 -7.60 -2.06
CA LEU A 5 -25.23 -6.71 -1.01
C LEU A 5 -23.70 -6.74 -0.97
N ALA A 6 -23.07 -7.70 -1.61
CA ALA A 6 -21.60 -7.77 -1.71
C ALA A 6 -21.12 -6.82 -2.81
N MET A 7 -20.48 -5.74 -2.44
CA MET A 7 -19.77 -4.89 -3.39
C MET A 7 -18.43 -5.56 -3.74
N GLU A 8 -18.27 -5.88 -5.01
CA GLU A 8 -16.97 -6.21 -5.59
C GLU A 8 -16.36 -4.92 -6.17
N PHE A 9 -15.03 -4.92 -6.31
CA PHE A 9 -14.40 -3.81 -7.01
C PHE A 9 -14.89 -3.76 -8.48
N PRO A 10 -14.96 -2.55 -9.07
CA PRO A 10 -15.40 -2.40 -10.47
C PRO A 10 -14.58 -3.28 -11.41
N ASN A 11 -15.23 -3.76 -12.48
CA ASN A 11 -14.56 -4.60 -13.48
C ASN A 11 -13.41 -3.83 -14.15
N LEU A 12 -12.22 -4.43 -14.17
CA LEU A 12 -11.02 -3.80 -14.70
C LEU A 12 -11.13 -3.46 -16.20
N VAL A 13 -11.77 -4.31 -16.99
CA VAL A 13 -11.92 -4.11 -18.44
C VAL A 13 -12.81 -2.90 -18.70
N ASP A 14 -13.99 -2.86 -18.06
CA ASP A 14 -14.96 -1.76 -18.22
C ASP A 14 -14.35 -0.41 -17.80
N GLU A 15 -13.60 -0.42 -16.70
CA GLU A 15 -12.92 0.78 -16.19
C GLU A 15 -11.82 1.28 -17.14
N LYS A 16 -11.06 0.37 -17.75
CA LYS A 16 -10.07 0.70 -18.79
C LYS A 16 -10.72 1.31 -20.01
N GLU A 17 -11.78 0.70 -20.54
CA GLU A 17 -12.52 1.19 -21.70
C GLU A 17 -13.07 2.59 -21.46
N GLN A 18 -13.73 2.82 -20.32
CA GLN A 18 -14.23 4.15 -19.95
C GLN A 18 -13.12 5.21 -19.89
N LEU A 19 -11.93 4.84 -19.37
CA LEU A 19 -10.81 5.75 -19.26
C LEU A 19 -10.20 6.08 -20.63
N VAL A 20 -10.09 5.09 -21.52
CA VAL A 20 -9.66 5.25 -22.91
C VAL A 20 -10.62 6.19 -23.65
N ASP A 21 -11.92 5.94 -23.57
CA ASP A 21 -12.96 6.78 -24.18
C ASP A 21 -12.89 8.23 -23.68
N ALA A 22 -12.66 8.43 -22.39
CA ALA A 22 -12.51 9.76 -21.82
C ALA A 22 -11.28 10.49 -22.39
N LEU A 23 -10.16 9.79 -22.59
CA LEU A 23 -8.96 10.37 -23.17
C LEU A 23 -9.15 10.68 -24.67
N VAL A 24 -9.73 9.75 -25.45
CA VAL A 24 -10.05 9.93 -26.87
C VAL A 24 -10.94 11.16 -27.05
N ARG A 25 -12.03 11.29 -26.29
CA ARG A 25 -12.91 12.47 -26.34
C ARG A 25 -12.18 13.79 -26.03
N SER A 26 -11.22 13.76 -25.11
CA SER A 26 -10.49 14.97 -24.70
C SER A 26 -9.35 15.37 -25.64
N THR A 27 -8.81 14.41 -26.38
CA THR A 27 -7.65 14.63 -27.27
C THR A 27 -7.99 14.65 -28.75
N GLY A 28 -9.11 14.02 -29.14
CA GLY A 28 -9.46 13.77 -30.54
C GLY A 28 -8.57 12.73 -31.24
N LEU A 29 -7.69 12.05 -30.50
CA LEU A 29 -6.80 11.02 -31.03
C LEU A 29 -7.55 9.69 -31.20
N PRO A 30 -7.14 8.82 -32.14
CA PRO A 30 -7.76 7.52 -32.32
C PRO A 30 -7.42 6.59 -31.15
N THR A 31 -8.32 5.63 -30.87
CA THR A 31 -8.18 4.67 -29.76
C THR A 31 -6.87 3.90 -29.80
N GLU A 32 -6.38 3.56 -31.01
CA GLU A 32 -5.15 2.80 -31.24
C GLU A 32 -3.88 3.56 -30.78
N ALA A 33 -3.94 4.87 -30.65
CA ALA A 33 -2.85 5.69 -30.14
C ALA A 33 -2.78 5.67 -28.59
N VAL A 34 -3.86 5.25 -27.93
CA VAL A 34 -3.96 5.27 -26.49
C VAL A 34 -3.33 4.01 -25.88
N ARG A 35 -2.41 4.22 -24.95
CA ARG A 35 -1.82 3.17 -24.13
C ARG A 35 -2.48 3.14 -22.76
N THR A 36 -2.50 1.96 -22.12
CA THR A 36 -3.10 1.80 -20.79
C THR A 36 -2.15 1.11 -19.83
N ILE A 37 -2.21 1.54 -18.57
CA ILE A 37 -1.53 0.89 -17.45
C ILE A 37 -2.57 0.64 -16.37
N ALA A 38 -2.53 -0.55 -15.77
CA ALA A 38 -3.29 -0.89 -14.57
C ALA A 38 -2.34 -1.49 -13.55
N LEU A 39 -2.21 -0.87 -12.38
CA LEU A 39 -1.37 -1.40 -11.32
C LEU A 39 -2.20 -1.66 -10.06
N PRO A 40 -2.10 -2.87 -9.47
CA PRO A 40 -2.92 -3.26 -8.35
C PRO A 40 -2.54 -2.48 -7.09
N TYR A 41 -3.45 -2.52 -6.12
CA TYR A 41 -3.16 -2.15 -4.75
C TYR A 41 -2.66 -3.37 -3.98
N ARG A 42 -2.22 -3.15 -2.74
CA ARG A 42 -1.72 -4.20 -1.87
C ARG A 42 -2.38 -4.15 -0.49
N ILE A 43 -2.45 -5.30 0.14
CA ILE A 43 -2.66 -5.45 1.58
C ILE A 43 -1.35 -5.90 2.25
N ALA A 44 -1.23 -5.63 3.56
CA ALA A 44 -0.12 -6.10 4.38
C ALA A 44 -0.70 -6.77 5.63
N PRO A 45 -0.87 -8.09 5.63
CA PRO A 45 -1.48 -8.78 6.74
C PRO A 45 -0.60 -8.81 7.99
N LEU A 46 0.73 -8.89 7.84
CA LEU A 46 1.70 -8.86 8.93
C LEU A 46 2.95 -8.05 8.53
N GLY A 47 3.69 -7.58 9.51
CA GLY A 47 4.90 -6.77 9.30
C GLY A 47 4.64 -5.26 9.25
N ALA A 48 3.52 -4.80 9.80
CA ALA A 48 3.20 -3.38 9.75
C ALA A 48 4.21 -2.53 10.51
N HIS A 49 4.60 -1.41 9.90
CA HIS A 49 5.45 -0.38 10.48
C HIS A 49 6.85 -0.83 10.89
N ILE A 50 7.39 -1.91 10.31
CA ILE A 50 8.74 -2.38 10.60
C ILE A 50 9.68 -2.39 9.38
N ASP A 51 9.15 -2.23 8.16
CA ASP A 51 9.94 -2.21 6.92
C ASP A 51 10.94 -1.05 6.86
N HIS A 52 10.56 0.14 7.32
CA HIS A 52 11.47 1.29 7.43
C HIS A 52 12.61 1.07 8.45
N GLN A 53 12.51 0.05 9.30
CA GLN A 53 13.54 -0.36 10.27
C GLN A 53 14.30 -1.62 9.84
N GLY A 54 14.08 -2.12 8.63
CA GLY A 54 14.70 -3.33 8.09
C GLY A 54 14.06 -4.63 8.57
N GLY A 55 12.85 -4.57 9.14
CA GLY A 55 12.09 -5.76 9.52
C GLY A 55 11.41 -6.44 8.34
N PRO A 56 11.27 -7.77 8.34
CA PRO A 56 10.58 -8.51 7.29
C PRO A 56 9.08 -8.21 7.30
N VAL A 57 8.44 -8.26 6.12
CA VAL A 57 7.02 -7.94 5.97
C VAL A 57 6.34 -8.91 5.02
N LEU A 58 5.01 -9.04 5.17
CA LEU A 58 4.18 -9.83 4.26
C LEU A 58 3.28 -8.90 3.44
N GLY A 59 3.20 -9.17 2.14
CA GLY A 59 2.38 -8.40 1.20
C GLY A 59 1.58 -9.29 0.26
N MET A 60 0.42 -8.80 -0.21
CA MET A 60 -0.39 -9.46 -1.23
C MET A 60 -1.08 -8.38 -2.07
N THR A 61 -1.09 -8.55 -3.38
CA THR A 61 -1.82 -7.68 -4.32
C THR A 61 -3.29 -8.04 -4.38
N ILE A 62 -4.13 -7.04 -4.62
CA ILE A 62 -5.59 -7.18 -4.70
C ILE A 62 -6.15 -6.47 -5.94
N ASN A 63 -7.34 -6.88 -6.37
CA ASN A 63 -8.06 -6.39 -7.57
C ASN A 63 -8.66 -4.96 -7.45
N ALA A 64 -8.02 -4.11 -6.64
CA ALA A 64 -8.19 -2.68 -6.66
C ALA A 64 -6.99 -2.05 -7.37
N TYR A 65 -7.21 -1.07 -8.26
CA TYR A 65 -6.17 -0.59 -9.17
C TYR A 65 -6.06 0.93 -9.20
N THR A 66 -4.84 1.40 -9.53
CA THR A 66 -4.66 2.67 -10.24
C THR A 66 -4.61 2.38 -11.74
N LEU A 67 -5.47 3.07 -12.49
CA LEU A 67 -5.57 2.99 -13.94
C LEU A 67 -5.05 4.27 -14.56
N MET A 68 -4.38 4.15 -15.69
CA MET A 68 -3.91 5.28 -16.48
C MET A 68 -4.12 4.98 -17.98
N ALA A 69 -4.81 5.88 -18.69
CA ALA A 69 -4.81 5.95 -20.13
C ALA A 69 -3.94 7.15 -20.56
N TYR A 70 -3.05 6.96 -21.53
CA TYR A 70 -2.12 8.01 -21.94
C TYR A 70 -1.68 7.87 -23.38
N VAL A 71 -1.18 8.98 -23.94
CA VAL A 71 -0.49 9.05 -25.22
C VAL A 71 0.87 9.70 -25.02
N PRO A 72 1.92 9.31 -25.76
CA PRO A 72 3.23 9.97 -25.72
C PRO A 72 3.15 11.38 -26.30
N THR A 73 4.02 12.27 -25.84
CA THR A 73 4.26 13.60 -26.42
C THR A 73 5.74 13.71 -26.82
N ASP A 74 6.01 14.17 -28.05
CA ASP A 74 7.40 14.23 -28.56
C ASP A 74 8.12 15.51 -28.13
N ASP A 75 7.39 16.51 -27.64
CA ASP A 75 7.89 17.79 -27.19
C ASP A 75 8.21 17.87 -25.69
N GLY A 76 8.09 16.76 -24.97
CA GLY A 76 8.32 16.70 -23.53
C GLY A 76 7.18 17.25 -22.68
N THR A 77 6.00 17.51 -23.25
CA THR A 77 4.83 17.96 -22.50
C THR A 77 4.33 16.86 -21.56
N ILE A 78 4.11 17.20 -20.30
CA ILE A 78 3.37 16.38 -19.31
C ILE A 78 2.06 17.08 -19.01
N GLN A 79 0.94 16.45 -19.40
CA GLN A 79 -0.40 16.94 -19.17
C GLN A 79 -1.30 15.83 -18.64
N LEU A 80 -1.67 15.90 -17.38
CA LEU A 80 -2.39 14.82 -16.71
C LEU A 80 -3.60 15.34 -15.95
N ARG A 81 -4.70 14.57 -15.99
CA ARG A 81 -5.90 14.75 -15.18
C ARG A 81 -6.22 13.48 -14.42
N THR A 82 -7.00 13.58 -13.37
CA THR A 82 -7.55 12.42 -12.66
C THR A 82 -9.04 12.57 -12.46
N GLN A 83 -9.74 11.44 -12.46
CA GLN A 83 -11.17 11.40 -12.16
C GLN A 83 -11.47 11.51 -10.65
N ASN A 84 -10.46 11.35 -9.80
CA ASN A 84 -10.64 11.33 -8.34
C ASN A 84 -10.53 12.71 -7.69
N TYR A 85 -9.78 13.64 -8.28
CA TYR A 85 -9.48 14.93 -7.70
C TYR A 85 -9.55 16.03 -8.74
N PRO A 86 -9.89 17.26 -8.35
CA PRO A 86 -9.87 18.42 -9.24
C PRO A 86 -8.44 18.83 -9.60
N GLY A 87 -8.32 19.61 -10.68
CA GLY A 87 -7.06 20.18 -11.14
C GLY A 87 -6.38 19.35 -12.24
N GLU A 88 -5.31 19.92 -12.76
CA GLU A 88 -4.54 19.37 -13.87
C GLU A 88 -3.04 19.55 -13.59
N VAL A 89 -2.25 18.58 -13.98
CA VAL A 89 -0.78 18.70 -14.13
C VAL A 89 -0.51 19.16 -15.54
N ALA A 90 0.20 20.29 -15.72
CA ALA A 90 0.58 20.79 -17.03
C ALA A 90 1.93 21.51 -16.94
N TRP A 91 2.97 20.91 -17.51
CA TRP A 91 4.33 21.47 -17.62
C TRP A 91 5.12 20.73 -18.69
N GLN A 92 6.27 21.30 -19.08
CA GLN A 92 7.11 20.78 -20.14
C GLN A 92 8.53 20.48 -19.61
N LEU A 93 9.03 19.30 -19.94
CA LEU A 93 10.40 18.90 -19.61
C LEU A 93 11.42 19.82 -20.31
N PRO A 94 12.55 20.16 -19.67
CA PRO A 94 12.94 19.76 -18.31
C PRO A 94 12.43 20.67 -17.19
N GLN A 95 11.57 21.62 -17.47
CA GLN A 95 11.04 22.55 -16.47
C GLN A 95 9.92 21.89 -15.65
N ILE A 96 10.24 21.51 -14.42
CA ILE A 96 9.30 20.84 -13.52
C ILE A 96 8.70 21.89 -12.58
N SER A 97 7.37 21.97 -12.52
CA SER A 97 6.66 22.90 -11.63
C SER A 97 7.04 22.71 -10.17
N PRO A 98 7.04 23.75 -9.31
CA PRO A 98 7.29 23.62 -7.87
C PRO A 98 6.27 22.72 -7.17
N VAL A 99 6.65 22.14 -6.01
CA VAL A 99 5.76 21.35 -5.15
C VAL A 99 4.59 22.19 -4.67
N THR A 100 3.38 21.63 -4.78
CA THR A 100 2.14 22.20 -4.22
C THR A 100 1.60 21.21 -3.19
N LYS A 101 1.97 21.39 -1.90
CA LYS A 101 1.59 20.45 -0.84
C LYS A 101 0.09 20.12 -0.86
N GLY A 102 -0.20 18.82 -0.86
CA GLY A 102 -1.58 18.29 -0.88
C GLY A 102 -2.20 18.23 -2.28
N PHE A 103 -1.48 18.62 -3.32
CA PHE A 103 -1.93 18.45 -4.70
C PHE A 103 -1.54 17.05 -5.22
N TRP A 104 -2.49 16.36 -5.81
CA TRP A 104 -2.26 15.00 -6.35
C TRP A 104 -1.14 14.94 -7.40
N GLY A 105 -0.91 16.03 -8.12
CA GLY A 105 0.16 16.14 -9.13
C GLY A 105 1.57 16.10 -8.55
N ASP A 106 1.74 16.23 -7.23
CA ASP A 106 3.05 16.08 -6.60
C ASP A 106 3.62 14.66 -6.76
N TYR A 107 2.77 13.64 -6.88
CA TYR A 107 3.21 12.27 -7.18
C TYR A 107 3.81 12.15 -8.58
N THR A 108 3.23 12.84 -9.59
CA THR A 108 3.81 12.91 -10.95
C THR A 108 5.18 13.57 -10.91
N ARG A 109 5.27 14.71 -10.22
CA ARG A 109 6.53 15.44 -10.05
C ARG A 109 7.59 14.58 -9.38
N ALA A 110 7.24 13.90 -8.31
CA ALA A 110 8.16 13.02 -7.60
C ALA A 110 8.68 11.88 -8.48
N ALA A 111 7.82 11.27 -9.31
CA ALA A 111 8.21 10.24 -10.26
C ALA A 111 9.18 10.77 -11.31
N VAL A 112 8.92 11.94 -11.91
CA VAL A 112 9.81 12.58 -12.89
C VAL A 112 11.15 12.94 -12.27
N LEU A 113 11.16 13.55 -11.08
CA LEU A 113 12.39 13.90 -10.38
C LEU A 113 13.25 12.66 -10.07
N ALA A 114 12.61 11.59 -9.59
CA ALA A 114 13.33 10.34 -9.32
C ALA A 114 13.95 9.72 -10.59
N LEU A 115 13.26 9.78 -11.73
CA LEU A 115 13.80 9.32 -13.01
C LEU A 115 14.94 10.22 -13.51
N THR A 116 14.79 11.53 -13.42
CA THR A 116 15.78 12.49 -13.95
C THR A 116 17.08 12.51 -13.19
N GLU A 117 17.16 11.91 -12.00
CA GLU A 117 18.44 11.68 -11.32
C GLU A 117 19.39 10.74 -12.10
N LYS A 118 18.82 9.82 -12.90
CA LYS A 118 19.58 8.78 -13.60
C LYS A 118 19.42 8.81 -15.12
N PHE A 119 18.34 9.40 -15.63
CA PHE A 119 17.98 9.35 -17.04
C PHE A 119 17.59 10.73 -17.58
N SER A 120 17.92 10.98 -18.84
CA SER A 120 17.39 12.14 -19.56
C SER A 120 16.03 11.81 -20.14
N LEU A 121 15.01 12.59 -19.79
CA LEU A 121 13.66 12.44 -20.35
C LEU A 121 13.47 13.52 -21.43
N THR A 122 13.13 13.09 -22.65
CA THR A 122 12.88 13.96 -23.81
C THR A 122 11.42 13.92 -24.24
N ARG A 123 10.72 12.81 -23.95
CA ARG A 123 9.31 12.61 -24.27
C ARG A 123 8.47 12.67 -23.01
N GLY A 124 7.33 13.34 -23.09
CA GLY A 124 6.35 13.42 -22.04
C GLY A 124 5.14 12.53 -22.28
N ILE A 125 4.08 12.77 -21.52
CA ILE A 125 2.83 12.02 -21.60
C ILE A 125 1.62 12.95 -21.40
N LYS A 126 0.56 12.70 -22.16
CA LYS A 126 -0.76 13.29 -21.94
C LYS A 126 -1.73 12.19 -21.56
N GLY A 127 -2.47 12.33 -20.43
CA GLY A 127 -3.29 11.21 -19.97
C GLY A 127 -4.32 11.55 -18.89
N ILE A 128 -5.12 10.53 -18.59
CA ILE A 128 -6.13 10.55 -17.53
C ILE A 128 -5.89 9.37 -16.61
N LEU A 129 -6.05 9.59 -15.30
CA LEU A 129 -5.90 8.57 -14.27
C LEU A 129 -7.22 8.36 -13.49
N LYS A 130 -7.35 7.16 -12.95
CA LYS A 130 -8.39 6.81 -11.98
C LYS A 130 -7.84 5.83 -10.95
N GLY A 131 -7.97 6.14 -9.68
CA GLY A 131 -7.79 5.18 -8.59
C GLY A 131 -9.14 4.62 -8.15
N MET A 132 -9.25 3.30 -7.98
CA MET A 132 -10.50 2.68 -7.54
C MET A 132 -10.83 3.01 -6.08
N LEU A 133 -9.81 3.13 -5.23
CA LEU A 133 -9.96 3.52 -3.82
C LEU A 133 -8.77 4.38 -3.36
N PRO A 134 -8.63 5.61 -3.86
CA PRO A 134 -7.50 6.46 -3.50
C PRO A 134 -7.57 6.90 -2.03
N GLY A 135 -6.42 6.93 -1.36
CA GLY A 135 -6.35 7.30 0.07
C GLY A 135 -6.83 6.23 1.04
N GLY A 136 -7.24 5.04 0.56
CA GLY A 136 -7.79 3.95 1.36
C GLY A 136 -6.78 3.18 2.22
N GLY A 137 -5.50 3.53 2.22
CA GLY A 137 -4.49 2.78 2.99
C GLY A 137 -4.02 1.48 2.32
N LEU A 138 -4.33 1.32 1.05
CA LEU A 138 -3.99 0.15 0.22
C LEU A 138 -2.83 0.44 -0.74
N SER A 139 -1.97 1.42 -0.44
CA SER A 139 -0.82 1.87 -1.24
C SER A 139 -1.15 2.47 -2.61
N SER A 140 -2.25 3.21 -2.69
CA SER A 140 -2.56 3.96 -3.92
C SER A 140 -1.47 4.96 -4.31
N SER A 141 -0.69 5.50 -3.36
CA SER A 141 0.47 6.39 -3.63
C SER A 141 1.59 5.67 -4.39
N ALA A 142 2.01 4.50 -3.91
CA ALA A 142 3.02 3.69 -4.60
C ALA A 142 2.51 3.23 -5.97
N SER A 143 1.24 2.80 -6.07
CA SER A 143 0.62 2.38 -7.32
C SER A 143 0.60 3.51 -8.36
N VAL A 144 0.22 4.73 -7.98
CA VAL A 144 0.18 5.88 -8.91
C VAL A 144 1.58 6.31 -9.34
N ILE A 145 2.57 6.32 -8.43
CA ILE A 145 3.97 6.61 -8.79
C ILE A 145 4.48 5.56 -9.79
N LEU A 146 4.23 4.29 -9.54
CA LEU A 146 4.60 3.20 -10.46
C LEU A 146 3.93 3.35 -11.83
N CYS A 147 2.67 3.82 -11.91
CA CYS A 147 2.03 4.15 -13.19
C CYS A 147 2.80 5.23 -13.94
N TYR A 148 3.18 6.32 -13.28
CA TYR A 148 3.98 7.38 -13.92
C TYR A 148 5.35 6.93 -14.35
N LEU A 149 6.07 6.19 -13.48
CA LEU A 149 7.37 5.62 -13.81
C LEU A 149 7.28 4.69 -15.01
N SER A 150 6.23 3.86 -15.08
CA SER A 150 6.00 2.92 -16.18
C SER A 150 5.74 3.65 -17.51
N ALA A 151 4.83 4.62 -17.51
CA ALA A 151 4.49 5.38 -18.70
C ALA A 151 5.70 6.17 -19.23
N LEU A 152 6.42 6.87 -18.34
CA LEU A 152 7.60 7.66 -18.70
C LEU A 152 8.78 6.79 -19.15
N ALA A 153 8.99 5.63 -18.51
CA ALA A 153 10.00 4.69 -18.94
C ALA A 153 9.70 4.14 -20.34
N GLU A 154 8.44 3.78 -20.60
CA GLU A 154 8.03 3.26 -21.91
C GLU A 154 8.20 4.28 -23.03
N VAL A 155 7.71 5.53 -22.86
CA VAL A 155 7.81 6.55 -23.92
C VAL A 155 9.23 7.04 -24.16
N ASN A 156 10.13 6.94 -23.18
CA ASN A 156 11.55 7.26 -23.30
C ASN A 156 12.44 6.02 -23.51
N GLU A 157 11.86 4.85 -23.76
CA GLU A 157 12.56 3.59 -24.07
C GLU A 157 13.57 3.17 -22.99
N LEU A 158 13.30 3.50 -21.73
CA LEU A 158 14.17 3.17 -20.61
C LEU A 158 14.04 1.68 -20.24
N LYS A 159 15.18 1.02 -20.05
CA LYS A 159 15.22 -0.37 -19.59
C LYS A 159 15.37 -0.41 -18.07
N LEU A 160 14.24 -0.54 -17.37
CA LEU A 160 14.19 -0.63 -15.92
C LEU A 160 13.91 -2.08 -15.48
N THR A 161 14.66 -2.54 -14.49
CA THR A 161 14.39 -3.81 -13.80
C THR A 161 13.26 -3.63 -12.78
N SER A 162 12.67 -4.72 -12.29
CA SER A 162 11.69 -4.69 -11.21
C SER A 162 12.22 -3.97 -9.96
N TRP A 163 13.50 -4.18 -9.61
CA TRP A 163 14.12 -3.49 -8.49
C TRP A 163 14.39 -2.00 -8.74
N ASP A 164 14.62 -1.58 -9.99
CA ASP A 164 14.69 -0.15 -10.33
C ASP A 164 13.36 0.54 -10.05
N TYR A 165 12.23 -0.10 -10.40
CA TYR A 165 10.89 0.43 -10.07
C TYR A 165 10.67 0.56 -8.58
N VAL A 166 11.06 -0.44 -7.78
CA VAL A 166 10.98 -0.38 -6.32
C VAL A 166 11.81 0.78 -5.76
N GLN A 167 13.07 0.91 -6.19
CA GLN A 167 13.97 1.95 -5.71
C GLN A 167 13.52 3.36 -6.12
N LEU A 168 13.11 3.54 -7.38
CA LEU A 168 12.62 4.82 -7.89
C LEU A 168 11.33 5.25 -7.17
N THR A 169 10.41 4.32 -6.90
CA THR A 169 9.18 4.61 -6.14
C THR A 169 9.52 5.03 -4.71
N GLN A 170 10.39 4.29 -4.01
CA GLN A 170 10.84 4.66 -2.68
C GLN A 170 11.54 6.02 -2.68
N ARG A 171 12.39 6.29 -3.68
CA ARG A 171 13.07 7.57 -3.86
C ARG A 171 12.07 8.71 -4.03
N ALA A 172 11.06 8.52 -4.87
CA ALA A 172 9.98 9.48 -5.10
C ALA A 172 9.23 9.79 -3.80
N GLU A 173 8.82 8.76 -3.04
CA GLU A 173 8.10 8.96 -1.78
C GLU A 173 8.96 9.59 -0.69
N ASN A 174 10.18 9.13 -0.50
CA ASN A 174 11.02 9.57 0.62
C ASN A 174 11.64 10.94 0.37
N GLN A 175 12.19 11.18 -0.83
CA GLN A 175 12.93 12.41 -1.12
C GLN A 175 12.01 13.56 -1.56
N TYR A 176 10.97 13.27 -2.34
CA TYR A 176 10.19 14.31 -3.01
C TYR A 176 8.79 14.50 -2.42
N ILE A 177 8.17 13.45 -1.87
CA ILE A 177 6.90 13.56 -1.12
C ILE A 177 7.16 13.79 0.38
N GLY A 178 8.29 13.31 0.92
CA GLY A 178 8.66 13.49 2.32
C GLY A 178 8.09 12.42 3.26
N LEU A 179 7.82 11.22 2.76
CA LEU A 179 7.42 10.06 3.56
C LEU A 179 8.64 9.19 3.89
N SER A 180 8.86 8.88 5.16
CA SER A 180 9.98 8.03 5.61
C SER A 180 9.58 6.55 5.63
N ASN A 181 8.94 6.05 4.57
CA ASN A 181 8.51 4.66 4.47
C ASN A 181 9.62 3.69 4.03
N GLY A 182 9.37 2.38 4.18
CA GLY A 182 10.23 1.32 3.67
C GLY A 182 9.90 0.93 2.23
N ILE A 183 10.02 -0.38 1.92
CA ILE A 183 9.83 -0.90 0.55
C ILE A 183 8.65 -1.86 0.42
N LEU A 184 7.83 -2.04 1.45
CA LEU A 184 6.69 -2.97 1.45
C LEU A 184 5.75 -2.72 0.27
N ASP A 185 5.31 -1.47 0.11
CA ASP A 185 4.23 -1.08 -0.78
C ASP A 185 4.55 -1.37 -2.24
N GLN A 186 5.58 -0.75 -2.73
CA GLN A 186 6.04 -0.87 -4.11
C GLN A 186 6.55 -2.27 -4.43
N THR A 187 7.23 -2.95 -3.47
CA THR A 187 7.70 -4.33 -3.69
C THR A 187 6.52 -5.28 -3.84
N SER A 188 5.49 -5.14 -3.00
CA SER A 188 4.27 -5.96 -3.13
C SER A 188 3.60 -5.76 -4.48
N ILE A 189 3.50 -4.51 -4.98
CA ILE A 189 2.87 -4.21 -6.27
C ILE A 189 3.71 -4.74 -7.43
N VAL A 190 5.02 -4.56 -7.37
CA VAL A 190 5.93 -4.95 -8.47
C VAL A 190 6.07 -6.46 -8.59
N PHE A 191 6.18 -7.17 -7.49
CA PHE A 191 6.44 -8.62 -7.44
C PHE A 191 5.22 -9.46 -7.09
N GLY A 192 4.05 -8.85 -6.94
CA GLY A 192 2.80 -9.53 -6.63
C GLY A 192 2.54 -10.72 -7.54
N ARG A 193 1.99 -11.78 -6.98
CA ARG A 193 1.53 -12.96 -7.72
C ARG A 193 0.15 -13.35 -7.23
N GLN A 194 -0.71 -13.67 -8.16
CA GLN A 194 -2.06 -14.13 -7.85
C GLN A 194 -2.01 -15.33 -6.89
N HIS A 195 -2.87 -15.34 -5.87
CA HIS A 195 -2.98 -16.36 -4.83
C HIS A 195 -1.71 -16.58 -3.98
N HIS A 196 -0.75 -15.62 -3.99
CA HIS A 196 0.46 -15.76 -3.21
C HIS A 196 0.60 -14.63 -2.17
N LEU A 197 0.96 -15.03 -0.96
CA LEU A 197 1.51 -14.14 0.03
C LEU A 197 3.01 -13.99 -0.23
N LEU A 198 3.50 -12.76 -0.27
CA LEU A 198 4.93 -12.47 -0.46
C LEU A 198 5.60 -12.24 0.89
N TYR A 199 6.74 -12.88 1.10
CA TYR A 199 7.72 -12.49 2.09
C TYR A 199 8.71 -11.51 1.47
N ILE A 200 8.91 -10.38 2.13
CA ILE A 200 9.82 -9.32 1.68
C ILE A 200 10.85 -9.09 2.80
N ASP A 201 12.11 -9.41 2.54
CA ASP A 201 13.23 -9.00 3.39
C ASP A 201 13.59 -7.55 3.03
N THR A 202 13.40 -6.64 3.97
CA THR A 202 13.67 -5.21 3.76
C THR A 202 15.06 -4.80 4.23
N LYS A 203 15.75 -5.65 4.98
CA LYS A 203 17.14 -5.45 5.39
C LYS A 203 18.12 -5.78 4.26
N LYS A 204 17.90 -6.92 3.59
CA LYS A 204 18.61 -7.34 2.38
C LYS A 204 17.57 -7.51 1.28
N PRO A 205 17.26 -6.42 0.54
CA PRO A 205 16.09 -6.41 -0.34
C PRO A 205 15.98 -7.66 -1.21
N SER A 206 15.01 -8.48 -0.87
CA SER A 206 14.66 -9.70 -1.59
C SER A 206 13.19 -10.03 -1.37
N VAL A 207 12.61 -10.80 -2.29
CA VAL A 207 11.20 -11.20 -2.24
C VAL A 207 11.05 -12.65 -2.67
N CYS A 208 10.20 -13.38 -1.96
CA CYS A 208 9.78 -14.71 -2.38
C CYS A 208 8.30 -14.94 -2.04
N ALA A 209 7.66 -15.81 -2.83
CA ALA A 209 6.33 -16.28 -2.51
C ALA A 209 6.40 -17.23 -1.31
N VAL A 210 5.51 -17.06 -0.34
CA VAL A 210 5.37 -17.96 0.80
C VAL A 210 4.63 -19.20 0.31
N PRO A 211 5.21 -20.40 0.41
CA PRO A 211 4.50 -21.64 0.09
C PRO A 211 3.23 -21.76 0.93
N THR A 212 2.19 -22.39 0.39
CA THR A 212 0.96 -22.61 1.14
C THR A 212 0.26 -23.88 0.71
N SER A 213 -0.43 -24.52 1.65
CA SER A 213 -1.40 -25.59 1.38
C SER A 213 -2.82 -25.08 1.13
N LEU A 214 -3.05 -23.75 1.32
CA LEU A 214 -4.34 -23.13 1.10
C LEU A 214 -4.73 -23.12 -0.37
N LYS A 215 -6.02 -23.34 -0.63
CA LYS A 215 -6.63 -23.20 -1.94
C LYS A 215 -7.28 -21.83 -2.07
N GLU A 216 -7.52 -21.40 -3.29
CA GLU A 216 -8.14 -20.14 -3.65
C GLU A 216 -9.45 -19.85 -2.89
N ASN A 217 -10.25 -20.91 -2.67
CA ASN A 217 -11.56 -20.80 -2.05
C ASN A 217 -11.58 -21.11 -0.54
N ASP A 218 -10.43 -21.21 0.12
CA ASP A 218 -10.39 -21.46 1.57
C ASP A 218 -10.67 -20.18 2.39
N TYR A 219 -10.55 -19.01 1.77
CA TYR A 219 -10.87 -17.71 2.36
C TYR A 219 -11.25 -16.69 1.29
N ARG A 220 -11.87 -15.59 1.71
CA ARG A 220 -12.04 -14.37 0.91
C ARG A 220 -11.35 -13.20 1.59
N LEU A 221 -10.86 -12.25 0.79
CA LEU A 221 -10.34 -10.99 1.31
C LEU A 221 -11.48 -10.00 1.51
N LEU A 222 -11.49 -9.32 2.65
CA LEU A 222 -12.48 -8.29 2.98
C LEU A 222 -11.76 -6.96 3.15
N ILE A 223 -12.27 -5.93 2.49
CA ILE A 223 -11.77 -4.55 2.56
C ILE A 223 -12.91 -3.64 3.04
N ALA A 224 -12.81 -3.13 4.25
CA ALA A 224 -13.75 -2.17 4.80
C ALA A 224 -13.12 -0.78 4.82
N TYR A 225 -13.61 0.14 3.98
CA TYR A 225 -13.14 1.52 3.92
C TYR A 225 -13.96 2.41 4.86
N SER A 226 -13.27 3.14 5.71
CA SER A 226 -13.89 3.96 6.76
C SER A 226 -14.64 5.21 6.26
N GLY A 227 -14.54 5.57 4.99
CA GLY A 227 -15.05 6.83 4.45
C GLY A 227 -14.13 8.03 4.67
N TYR A 228 -13.09 7.89 5.50
CA TYR A 228 -12.13 8.95 5.77
C TYR A 228 -10.84 8.72 4.99
N ALA A 229 -10.60 9.57 3.99
CA ALA A 229 -9.32 9.62 3.29
C ALA A 229 -8.24 10.22 4.21
N ARG A 230 -6.99 9.75 4.05
CA ARG A 230 -5.86 10.20 4.87
C ARG A 230 -4.85 10.97 4.04
N GLN A 231 -4.14 11.89 4.70
CA GLN A 231 -2.91 12.50 4.21
C GLN A 231 -1.75 12.06 5.11
N LEU A 232 -0.92 11.12 4.64
CA LEU A 232 0.17 10.55 5.46
C LEU A 232 1.19 11.58 5.93
N THR A 233 1.51 12.58 5.10
CA THR A 233 2.45 13.66 5.44
C THR A 233 1.99 14.54 6.58
N ALA A 234 0.68 14.61 6.85
CA ALA A 234 0.10 15.38 7.96
C ALA A 234 -0.03 14.55 9.26
N THR A 235 0.43 13.29 9.27
CA THR A 235 0.30 12.38 10.41
C THR A 235 1.59 12.28 11.21
N GLY A 236 1.50 11.67 12.40
CA GLY A 236 2.68 11.37 13.23
C GLY A 236 3.60 10.26 12.70
N PHE A 237 3.41 9.78 11.46
CA PHE A 237 4.16 8.63 10.93
C PHE A 237 5.68 8.86 10.93
N ASN A 238 6.15 9.97 10.35
CA ASN A 238 7.59 10.29 10.32
C ASN A 238 8.19 10.43 11.73
N GLN A 239 7.40 10.93 12.70
CA GLN A 239 7.83 10.97 14.09
C GLN A 239 8.06 9.56 14.65
N ARG A 240 7.15 8.59 14.37
CA ARG A 240 7.31 7.20 14.80
C ARG A 240 8.57 6.57 14.21
N VAL A 241 8.89 6.89 12.95
CA VAL A 241 10.15 6.45 12.32
C VAL A 241 11.36 6.99 13.06
N GLN A 242 11.37 8.28 13.41
CA GLN A 242 12.46 8.90 14.18
C GLN A 242 12.63 8.28 15.57
N GLU A 243 11.53 7.99 16.27
CA GLU A 243 11.53 7.31 17.56
C GLU A 243 12.12 5.89 17.48
N CYS A 244 11.82 5.14 16.43
CA CYS A 244 12.44 3.84 16.17
C CYS A 244 13.96 3.97 15.92
N GLN A 245 14.37 4.97 15.13
CA GLN A 245 15.79 5.24 14.87
C GLN A 245 16.54 5.60 16.14
N GLU A 246 15.94 6.39 17.03
CA GLU A 246 16.56 6.74 18.31
C GLU A 246 16.68 5.52 19.22
N ALA A 247 15.64 4.68 19.32
CA ALA A 247 15.73 3.42 20.05
C ALA A 247 16.87 2.54 19.54
N ALA A 248 17.08 2.45 18.23
CA ALA A 248 18.18 1.70 17.62
C ALA A 248 19.55 2.29 18.01
N ARG A 249 19.69 3.62 17.99
CA ARG A 249 20.94 4.30 18.40
C ARG A 249 21.27 4.05 19.86
N GLU A 250 20.30 4.17 20.78
CA GLU A 250 20.53 3.94 22.20
C GLU A 250 20.92 2.48 22.48
N LEU A 251 20.19 1.52 21.91
CA LEU A 251 20.50 0.10 22.05
C LEU A 251 21.90 -0.24 21.53
N SER A 252 22.32 0.34 20.38
CA SER A 252 23.65 0.15 19.82
C SER A 252 24.74 0.64 20.76
N ARG A 253 24.56 1.85 21.34
CA ARG A 253 25.53 2.45 22.29
C ARG A 253 25.73 1.59 23.51
N TRP A 254 24.66 1.03 24.09
CA TRP A 254 24.77 0.19 25.27
C TRP A 254 25.43 -1.17 25.01
N GLU A 255 25.40 -1.62 23.74
CA GLU A 255 26.16 -2.80 23.31
C GLU A 255 27.62 -2.48 22.91
N GLY A 256 28.06 -1.22 23.04
CA GLY A 256 29.39 -0.81 22.63
C GLY A 256 29.65 -0.87 21.13
N LYS A 257 28.59 -0.84 20.31
CA LYS A 257 28.65 -0.91 18.84
C LYS A 257 28.59 0.48 18.23
N ILE A 258 28.96 0.58 16.95
CA ILE A 258 28.71 1.78 16.13
C ILE A 258 27.20 2.03 16.10
N PRO A 259 26.74 3.25 16.40
CA PRO A 259 25.31 3.57 16.40
C PRO A 259 24.67 3.32 15.04
N THR A 260 23.62 2.49 15.03
CA THR A 260 22.75 2.27 13.86
C THR A 260 21.44 3.03 13.99
N GLN A 261 20.76 3.25 12.86
CA GLN A 261 19.40 3.80 12.81
C GLN A 261 18.35 2.73 12.49
N LYS A 262 18.74 1.45 12.47
CA LYS A 262 17.85 0.34 12.11
C LYS A 262 17.74 -0.64 13.27
N LEU A 263 16.52 -0.88 13.76
CA LEU A 263 16.27 -1.88 14.80
C LEU A 263 16.62 -3.30 14.34
N ALA A 264 16.59 -3.57 13.05
CA ALA A 264 17.02 -4.85 12.47
C ALA A 264 18.52 -5.14 12.66
N ASP A 265 19.35 -4.14 12.99
CA ASP A 265 20.77 -4.35 13.30
C ASP A 265 21.02 -4.69 14.77
N ILE A 266 19.99 -4.60 15.58
CA ILE A 266 20.01 -4.96 17.01
C ILE A 266 19.52 -6.39 17.16
N SER A 267 20.26 -7.22 17.90
CA SER A 267 19.76 -8.56 18.22
C SER A 267 18.62 -8.48 19.25
N GLU A 268 17.73 -9.46 19.20
CA GLU A 268 16.62 -9.51 20.14
C GLU A 268 17.08 -9.66 21.58
N GLU A 269 18.18 -10.38 21.83
CA GLU A 269 18.81 -10.53 23.15
C GLU A 269 19.34 -9.18 23.67
N ALA A 270 19.94 -8.36 22.80
CA ALA A 270 20.40 -7.01 23.16
C ALA A 270 19.22 -6.11 23.55
N PHE A 271 18.10 -6.18 22.81
CA PHE A 271 16.88 -5.47 23.19
C PHE A 271 16.40 -5.91 24.57
N TYR A 272 16.24 -7.21 24.82
CA TYR A 272 15.75 -7.71 26.11
C TYR A 272 16.69 -7.38 27.27
N ARG A 273 18.02 -7.32 27.05
CA ARG A 273 19.03 -6.94 28.05
C ARG A 273 18.89 -5.47 28.45
N HIS A 274 18.56 -4.59 27.50
CA HIS A 274 18.61 -3.15 27.71
C HIS A 274 17.23 -2.45 27.69
N LYS A 275 16.14 -3.16 27.43
CA LYS A 275 14.81 -2.58 27.24
C LYS A 275 14.33 -1.68 28.38
N GLN A 276 14.75 -1.95 29.63
CA GLN A 276 14.36 -1.15 30.80
C GLN A 276 15.11 0.20 30.88
N LYS A 277 16.18 0.38 30.11
CA LYS A 277 16.91 1.65 30.02
C LYS A 277 16.30 2.61 29.00
N LEU A 278 15.49 2.10 28.07
CA LEU A 278 14.78 2.93 27.10
C LEU A 278 13.72 3.78 27.78
N SER A 279 13.48 4.99 27.27
CA SER A 279 12.30 5.75 27.65
C SER A 279 11.03 4.95 27.35
N PRO A 280 9.91 5.18 28.06
CA PRO A 280 8.67 4.44 27.81
C PRO A 280 8.21 4.48 26.34
N GLN A 281 8.45 5.58 25.66
CA GLN A 281 8.12 5.77 24.25
C GLN A 281 9.01 4.91 23.35
N LEU A 282 10.32 5.00 23.49
CA LEU A 282 11.28 4.22 22.70
C LEU A 282 11.15 2.72 22.97
N TYR A 283 10.86 2.34 24.23
CA TYR A 283 10.55 0.97 24.59
C TYR A 283 9.33 0.43 23.80
N ARG A 284 8.25 1.19 23.72
CA ARG A 284 7.06 0.77 22.96
C ARG A 284 7.40 0.58 21.48
N ARG A 285 8.15 1.50 20.85
CA ARG A 285 8.55 1.37 19.42
C ARG A 285 9.40 0.13 19.17
N ALA A 286 10.42 -0.08 19.99
CA ALA A 286 11.29 -1.27 19.87
C ALA A 286 10.50 -2.56 20.17
N SER A 287 9.61 -2.56 21.17
CA SER A 287 8.75 -3.71 21.47
C SER A 287 7.85 -4.08 20.30
N HIS A 288 7.23 -3.08 19.64
CA HIS A 288 6.47 -3.31 18.43
C HIS A 288 7.32 -4.00 17.36
N PHE A 289 8.52 -3.47 17.08
CA PHE A 289 9.42 -4.02 16.07
C PHE A 289 9.74 -5.50 16.33
N PHE A 290 10.28 -5.82 17.51
CA PHE A 290 10.73 -7.20 17.80
C PHE A 290 9.57 -8.19 17.86
N THR A 291 8.42 -7.79 18.43
CA THR A 291 7.25 -8.66 18.47
C THR A 291 6.62 -8.83 17.09
N GLU A 292 6.66 -7.82 16.22
CA GLU A 292 6.15 -7.91 14.86
C GLU A 292 7.02 -8.81 13.98
N VAL A 293 8.35 -8.76 14.12
CA VAL A 293 9.26 -9.71 13.45
C VAL A 293 8.90 -11.16 13.80
N ARG A 294 8.61 -11.44 15.08
CA ARG A 294 8.14 -12.79 15.49
C ARG A 294 6.82 -13.16 14.85
N ARG A 295 5.83 -12.24 14.83
CA ARG A 295 4.53 -12.49 14.20
C ARG A 295 4.64 -12.74 12.71
N VAL A 296 5.55 -12.06 12.00
CA VAL A 296 5.83 -12.36 10.59
C VAL A 296 6.32 -13.79 10.41
N ASN A 297 7.30 -14.24 11.23
CA ASN A 297 7.84 -15.59 11.13
C ASN A 297 6.78 -16.66 11.46
N GLN A 298 6.02 -16.48 12.53
CA GLN A 298 4.89 -17.36 12.88
C GLN A 298 3.81 -17.35 11.79
N GLY A 299 3.54 -16.19 11.20
CA GLY A 299 2.59 -16.06 10.11
C GLY A 299 2.99 -16.80 8.85
N ILE A 300 4.29 -16.84 8.52
CA ILE A 300 4.80 -17.66 7.43
C ILE A 300 4.52 -19.14 7.70
N GLU A 301 4.80 -19.62 8.91
CA GLU A 301 4.55 -21.00 9.31
C GLU A 301 3.05 -21.35 9.26
N ALA A 302 2.20 -20.51 9.86
CA ALA A 302 0.75 -20.68 9.86
C ALA A 302 0.17 -20.71 8.44
N TRP A 303 0.61 -19.75 7.59
CA TRP A 303 0.17 -19.68 6.19
C TRP A 303 0.61 -20.90 5.39
N SER A 304 1.86 -21.32 5.54
CA SER A 304 2.40 -22.49 4.83
C SER A 304 1.68 -23.78 5.18
N ASN A 305 1.25 -23.92 6.44
CA ASN A 305 0.53 -25.08 6.94
C ASN A 305 -1.00 -25.00 6.76
N GLY A 306 -1.53 -23.92 6.16
CA GLY A 306 -2.97 -23.71 5.98
C GLY A 306 -3.73 -23.38 7.26
N GLN A 307 -3.05 -22.93 8.31
CA GLN A 307 -3.62 -22.63 9.64
C GLN A 307 -4.22 -21.20 9.66
N LEU A 308 -5.30 -20.99 8.91
CA LEU A 308 -5.94 -19.66 8.75
C LEU A 308 -6.38 -19.04 10.08
N ALA A 309 -6.87 -19.83 11.03
CA ALA A 309 -7.28 -19.33 12.33
C ALA A 309 -6.10 -18.72 13.11
N GLU A 310 -4.95 -19.41 13.11
CA GLU A 310 -3.73 -18.92 13.72
C GLU A 310 -3.20 -17.65 13.01
N PHE A 311 -3.18 -17.67 11.68
CA PHE A 311 -2.79 -16.50 10.89
C PHE A 311 -3.70 -15.29 11.18
N GLY A 312 -5.01 -15.49 11.27
CA GLY A 312 -5.98 -14.45 11.62
C GLY A 312 -5.78 -13.90 13.03
N GLN A 313 -5.44 -14.76 14.00
CA GLN A 313 -5.07 -14.32 15.34
C GLN A 313 -3.83 -13.42 15.33
N LEU A 314 -2.79 -13.81 14.58
CA LEU A 314 -1.58 -13.01 14.43
C LEU A 314 -1.87 -11.63 13.79
N MET A 315 -2.80 -11.56 12.82
CA MET A 315 -3.26 -10.28 12.26
C MET A 315 -3.89 -9.38 13.33
N GLN A 316 -4.74 -9.94 14.22
CA GLN A 316 -5.35 -9.18 15.31
C GLN A 316 -4.32 -8.71 16.34
N GLU A 317 -3.35 -9.55 16.70
CA GLU A 317 -2.26 -9.19 17.60
C GLU A 317 -1.36 -8.11 17.01
N SER A 318 -1.05 -8.19 15.71
CA SER A 318 -0.33 -7.15 14.97
C SER A 318 -1.08 -5.82 15.00
N CYS A 319 -2.41 -5.85 14.79
CA CYS A 319 -3.26 -4.67 14.90
C CYS A 319 -3.19 -4.05 16.30
N ARG A 320 -3.35 -4.86 17.34
CA ARG A 320 -3.25 -4.41 18.73
C ARG A 320 -1.90 -3.79 19.05
N SER A 321 -0.81 -4.43 18.63
CA SER A 321 0.55 -3.91 18.80
C SER A 321 0.76 -2.59 18.04
N SER A 322 0.16 -2.44 16.86
CA SER A 322 0.19 -1.19 16.10
C SER A 322 -0.51 -0.05 16.86
N ILE A 323 -1.62 -0.35 17.56
CA ILE A 323 -2.36 0.63 18.37
C ILE A 323 -1.61 0.95 19.67
N GLU A 324 -1.24 -0.06 20.44
CA GLU A 324 -0.73 0.10 21.81
C GLU A 324 0.76 0.46 21.86
N GLN A 325 1.56 -0.13 20.95
CA GLN A 325 3.01 0.00 20.95
C GLN A 325 3.52 0.98 19.89
N TYR A 326 3.01 0.92 18.67
CA TYR A 326 3.39 1.87 17.63
C TYR A 326 2.60 3.19 17.73
N GLU A 327 1.49 3.18 18.46
CA GLU A 327 0.59 4.33 18.72
C GLU A 327 0.09 4.95 17.42
N CYS A 328 -0.48 4.13 16.56
CA CYS A 328 -1.24 4.53 15.38
C CYS A 328 -2.65 3.92 15.45
N GLY A 329 -3.50 4.33 14.52
CA GLY A 329 -4.92 3.96 14.56
C GLY A 329 -5.78 5.07 15.17
N THR A 330 -6.50 5.81 14.30
CA THR A 330 -7.48 6.79 14.78
C THR A 330 -8.67 6.10 15.45
N PRO A 331 -9.43 6.78 16.33
CA PRO A 331 -10.60 6.20 16.96
C PRO A 331 -11.59 5.56 15.98
N VAL A 332 -11.81 6.20 14.82
CA VAL A 332 -12.70 5.72 13.76
C VAL A 332 -12.21 4.40 13.15
N ILE A 333 -10.91 4.30 12.82
CA ILE A 333 -10.37 3.07 12.24
C ILE A 333 -10.30 1.93 13.27
N GLN A 334 -10.09 2.26 14.54
CA GLN A 334 -10.17 1.28 15.63
C GLN A 334 -11.60 0.77 15.83
N ASP A 335 -12.61 1.65 15.71
CA ASP A 335 -14.00 1.23 15.80
C ASP A 335 -14.38 0.33 14.62
N LEU A 336 -14.04 0.71 13.40
CA LEU A 336 -14.25 -0.14 12.23
C LEU A 336 -13.54 -1.50 12.38
N GLN A 337 -12.31 -1.53 12.88
CA GLN A 337 -11.58 -2.78 13.09
C GLN A 337 -12.27 -3.67 14.14
N ARG A 338 -12.77 -3.10 15.24
CA ARG A 338 -13.54 -3.85 16.24
C ARG A 338 -14.83 -4.42 15.66
N ILE A 339 -15.56 -3.65 14.85
CA ILE A 339 -16.76 -4.11 14.15
C ILE A 339 -16.40 -5.29 13.25
N VAL A 340 -15.41 -5.14 12.36
CA VAL A 340 -14.98 -6.21 11.45
C VAL A 340 -14.59 -7.47 12.21
N SER A 341 -13.79 -7.35 13.28
CA SER A 341 -13.34 -8.51 14.07
C SER A 341 -14.46 -9.21 14.84
N SER A 342 -15.59 -8.54 15.10
CA SER A 342 -16.71 -9.12 15.86
C SER A 342 -17.71 -9.88 15.00
N VAL A 343 -17.61 -9.79 13.67
CA VAL A 343 -18.57 -10.39 12.75
C VAL A 343 -18.25 -11.87 12.55
N GLN A 344 -19.29 -12.70 12.59
CA GLN A 344 -19.17 -14.15 12.38
C GLN A 344 -18.54 -14.45 11.01
N GLY A 345 -17.66 -15.44 10.98
CA GLY A 345 -16.92 -15.85 9.78
C GLY A 345 -15.66 -15.02 9.48
N VAL A 346 -15.44 -13.89 10.17
CA VAL A 346 -14.19 -13.16 10.06
C VAL A 346 -13.10 -13.89 10.84
N ILE A 347 -12.13 -14.43 10.12
CA ILE A 347 -11.01 -15.23 10.64
C ILE A 347 -9.99 -14.34 11.36
N GLY A 348 -9.71 -13.17 10.79
CA GLY A 348 -8.83 -12.17 11.37
C GLY A 348 -8.87 -10.88 10.61
N SER A 349 -8.56 -9.77 11.28
CA SER A 349 -8.55 -8.46 10.66
C SER A 349 -7.58 -7.48 11.30
N ARG A 350 -7.17 -6.47 10.52
CA ARG A 350 -6.37 -5.34 10.97
C ARG A 350 -6.61 -4.13 10.08
N PHE A 351 -6.28 -2.93 10.55
CA PHE A 351 -6.23 -1.79 9.64
C PHE A 351 -5.02 -1.86 8.69
N SER A 352 -5.14 -1.32 7.50
CA SER A 352 -4.11 -1.31 6.46
C SER A 352 -3.39 0.03 6.38
N GLY A 353 -2.10 -0.01 6.06
CA GLY A 353 -1.23 1.17 5.95
C GLY A 353 -0.96 1.85 7.29
N GLY A 354 -0.83 3.19 7.30
CA GLY A 354 -0.40 3.97 8.47
C GLY A 354 -1.38 4.07 9.65
N GLY A 355 -2.64 3.63 9.50
CA GLY A 355 -3.63 3.63 10.59
C GLY A 355 -4.28 5.00 10.89
N PHE A 356 -4.08 6.01 10.06
CA PHE A 356 -4.65 7.35 10.26
C PHE A 356 -5.90 7.59 9.41
N GLY A 357 -6.79 6.61 9.31
CA GLY A 357 -7.94 6.50 8.41
C GLY A 357 -7.70 5.37 7.39
N GLY A 358 -8.49 5.32 6.31
CA GLY A 358 -8.37 4.33 5.25
C GLY A 358 -9.17 3.06 5.54
N CYS A 359 -8.56 1.88 5.34
CA CYS A 359 -9.25 0.58 5.37
C CYS A 359 -8.86 -0.29 6.56
N VAL A 360 -9.79 -1.16 6.92
CA VAL A 360 -9.54 -2.43 7.62
C VAL A 360 -9.54 -3.54 6.57
N VAL A 361 -8.55 -4.42 6.65
CA VAL A 361 -8.45 -5.63 5.81
C VAL A 361 -8.70 -6.86 6.68
N GLY A 362 -9.40 -7.84 6.13
CA GLY A 362 -9.72 -9.07 6.84
C GLY A 362 -9.66 -10.30 5.95
N LEU A 363 -9.55 -11.45 6.61
CA LEU A 363 -9.81 -12.76 6.03
C LEU A 363 -11.18 -13.21 6.53
N VAL A 364 -12.03 -13.71 5.66
CA VAL A 364 -13.38 -14.20 6.00
C VAL A 364 -13.62 -15.54 5.36
N GLU A 365 -14.32 -16.42 6.08
CA GLU A 365 -14.78 -17.71 5.57
C GLU A 365 -15.73 -17.46 4.38
N PRO A 366 -15.56 -18.17 3.25
CA PRO A 366 -16.35 -17.94 2.04
C PRO A 366 -17.86 -18.03 2.26
N SER A 367 -18.33 -18.95 3.12
CA SER A 367 -19.74 -19.13 3.45
C SER A 367 -20.38 -17.97 4.21
N TYR A 368 -19.56 -17.12 4.84
CA TYR A 368 -20.02 -15.95 5.58
C TYR A 368 -19.72 -14.62 4.87
N ALA A 369 -19.02 -14.64 3.74
CA ALA A 369 -18.46 -13.45 3.12
C ALA A 369 -19.52 -12.37 2.84
N GLU A 370 -20.63 -12.71 2.19
CA GLU A 370 -21.69 -11.75 1.86
C GLU A 370 -22.41 -11.24 3.13
N SER A 371 -22.75 -12.13 4.06
CA SER A 371 -23.39 -11.73 5.32
C SER A 371 -22.48 -10.86 6.18
N ALA A 372 -21.17 -11.13 6.17
CA ALA A 372 -20.19 -10.31 6.87
C ALA A 372 -20.12 -8.89 6.28
N VAL A 373 -20.09 -8.74 4.95
CA VAL A 373 -20.14 -7.43 4.27
C VAL A 373 -21.36 -6.64 4.70
N ALA A 374 -22.55 -7.26 4.65
CA ALA A 374 -23.79 -6.60 5.05
C ALA A 374 -23.77 -6.16 6.52
N GLN A 375 -23.41 -7.06 7.42
CA GLN A 375 -23.39 -6.79 8.86
C GLN A 375 -22.37 -5.71 9.24
N ILE A 376 -21.17 -5.74 8.64
CA ILE A 376 -20.14 -4.71 8.86
C ILE A 376 -20.66 -3.35 8.42
N LYS A 377 -21.21 -3.27 7.20
CA LYS A 377 -21.74 -2.03 6.63
C LYS A 377 -22.84 -1.44 7.51
N ASP A 378 -23.86 -2.23 7.85
CA ASP A 378 -24.99 -1.79 8.65
C ASP A 378 -24.55 -1.34 10.05
N THR A 379 -23.68 -2.12 10.71
CA THR A 379 -23.18 -1.79 12.06
C THR A 379 -22.33 -0.52 12.02
N TYR A 380 -21.44 -0.39 11.04
CA TYR A 380 -20.57 0.77 10.93
C TYR A 380 -21.36 2.05 10.61
N LEU A 381 -22.26 2.02 9.64
CA LEU A 381 -23.08 3.18 9.27
C LEU A 381 -24.08 3.59 10.35
N SER A 382 -24.54 2.67 11.20
CA SER A 382 -25.37 3.02 12.36
C SER A 382 -24.61 3.86 13.40
N ARG A 383 -23.28 3.73 13.47
CA ARG A 383 -22.41 4.49 14.39
C ARG A 383 -21.79 5.73 13.74
N HIS A 384 -21.59 5.70 12.42
CA HIS A 384 -20.93 6.73 11.61
C HIS A 384 -21.80 7.14 10.42
N PRO A 385 -23.01 7.69 10.62
CA PRO A 385 -23.92 8.04 9.53
C PRO A 385 -23.36 9.15 8.62
N GLU A 386 -22.43 9.96 9.12
CA GLU A 386 -21.80 11.07 8.40
C GLU A 386 -20.92 10.62 7.21
N VAL A 387 -20.53 9.34 7.17
CA VAL A 387 -19.73 8.77 6.07
C VAL A 387 -20.51 7.78 5.21
N ALA A 388 -21.84 7.80 5.26
CA ALA A 388 -22.69 6.80 4.58
C ALA A 388 -22.48 6.74 3.06
N GLU A 389 -22.12 7.86 2.43
CA GLU A 389 -21.85 7.94 1.00
C GLU A 389 -20.43 7.50 0.63
N GLN A 390 -19.48 7.58 1.55
CA GLN A 390 -18.07 7.35 1.33
C GLN A 390 -17.59 5.99 1.83
N ALA A 391 -18.19 5.48 2.93
CA ALA A 391 -17.79 4.21 3.53
C ALA A 391 -18.24 3.04 2.67
N LEU A 392 -17.30 2.11 2.41
CA LEU A 392 -17.51 0.99 1.50
C LEU A 392 -16.97 -0.30 2.11
N VAL A 393 -17.64 -1.42 1.86
CA VAL A 393 -17.16 -2.74 2.22
C VAL A 393 -17.14 -3.60 0.98
N TYR A 394 -15.96 -4.12 0.62
CA TYR A 394 -15.71 -4.91 -0.57
C TYR A 394 -15.22 -6.30 -0.22
N LEU A 395 -15.57 -7.28 -1.06
CA LEU A 395 -14.81 -8.51 -1.21
C LEU A 395 -13.75 -8.29 -2.30
N ALA A 396 -12.55 -8.74 -2.06
CA ALA A 396 -11.43 -8.59 -2.96
C ALA A 396 -10.82 -9.95 -3.31
N ASP A 397 -10.18 -10.00 -4.49
CA ASP A 397 -9.42 -11.15 -4.95
C ASP A 397 -7.94 -10.78 -5.04
N SER A 398 -7.09 -11.79 -4.84
CA SER A 398 -5.66 -11.66 -5.09
C SER A 398 -5.40 -11.66 -6.60
N VAL A 399 -4.48 -10.81 -7.06
CA VAL A 399 -4.17 -10.65 -8.48
C VAL A 399 -2.67 -10.62 -8.74
N GLU A 400 -2.29 -10.74 -10.02
CA GLU A 400 -0.91 -10.53 -10.46
C GLU A 400 -0.45 -9.10 -10.20
N GLY A 401 0.83 -8.94 -9.90
CA GLY A 401 1.49 -7.65 -9.78
C GLY A 401 1.89 -7.06 -11.14
N MET A 402 2.73 -6.04 -11.08
CA MET A 402 3.19 -5.29 -12.26
C MET A 402 3.89 -6.15 -13.31
N GLY A 403 4.63 -7.23 -12.89
CA GLY A 403 5.48 -8.02 -13.77
C GLY A 403 4.75 -8.71 -14.93
N GLU A 404 3.55 -9.25 -14.68
CA GLU A 404 2.76 -9.96 -15.70
C GLU A 404 1.77 -9.06 -16.45
N LEU A 405 1.34 -7.96 -15.85
CA LEU A 405 0.43 -7.02 -16.49
C LEU A 405 1.07 -6.26 -17.68
N ARG A 406 2.41 -6.30 -17.82
CA ARG A 406 3.16 -5.72 -18.95
C ARG A 406 3.29 -6.63 -20.17
N ILE A 407 3.08 -7.94 -20.02
CA ILE A 407 3.35 -8.93 -21.08
C ILE A 407 2.14 -9.16 -21.99
N LYS A 408 0.98 -8.62 -21.65
CA LYS A 408 -0.25 -8.79 -22.42
C LYS A 408 -0.69 -7.48 -23.08
N ASN A 409 0.10 -7.00 -24.04
CA ASN A 409 -0.33 -6.03 -25.05
C ASN A 409 -0.29 -6.67 -26.42
#